data_258c53eefc7b81ff25df0078a28d5437
#
_entry.id   258c53eefc7b81ff25df0078a28d5437
#
_cell.length_a   1.000
_cell.length_b   1.000
_cell.length_c   1.000
_cell.angle_alpha   90.00
_cell.angle_beta   90.00
_cell.angle_gamma   90.00
#
_symmetry.space_group_name_H-M   'P 1'
#
loop_
_entity.id
_entity.type
_entity.pdbx_description
1 polymer ?
#
loop_
_entity_poly.entity_id
_entity_poly.type
_entity_poly.pdbx_seq_one_letter_code
_entity_poly.pdbx_strand_id
1 'polypeptide(L)'
;MSYDHKIIDQKYHMKGLINKDVCNKLIKFYEEKKHMTTPEESYKFKEGKKMEDNFGCLNISLLKDNEGFQEPYEIILKYLRIVLTNYEVYIRTKLCPTFKNIFMTKTDNIRILKYDVGQCIKDHSDVGQTIRGSLTINLNDDYEGGEFRFFDGQEKLNLSTGEAMIFPGEPLWIHGTEPVTKGARYTINCFLKQ
;
A
#
# COMPACT_ATOMS: atom_id res chain seq x y z
N MET A 1 -7.01 -34.03 -3.27
CA MET A 1 -6.75 -32.66 -3.79
C MET A 1 -5.31 -32.36 -3.42
N SER A 2 -4.42 -32.16 -4.40
CA SER A 2 -3.08 -31.65 -4.12
C SER A 2 -3.18 -30.13 -3.90
N TYR A 3 -2.75 -29.65 -2.76
CA TYR A 3 -2.60 -28.21 -2.52
C TYR A 3 -1.24 -27.80 -3.09
N ASP A 4 -1.25 -27.19 -4.26
CA ASP A 4 -0.04 -26.66 -4.91
C ASP A 4 -0.07 -25.12 -4.87
N HIS A 5 -0.23 -24.57 -3.66
CA HIS A 5 -0.24 -23.12 -3.44
C HIS A 5 1.14 -22.64 -3.01
N LYS A 6 1.62 -21.60 -3.72
CA LYS A 6 2.82 -20.87 -3.34
C LYS A 6 2.47 -19.78 -2.33
N ILE A 7 3.46 -19.35 -1.53
CA ILE A 7 3.27 -18.24 -0.59
C ILE A 7 2.76 -16.98 -1.29
N ILE A 8 3.23 -16.72 -2.51
CA ILE A 8 2.82 -15.56 -3.32
C ILE A 8 1.33 -15.56 -3.68
N ASP A 9 0.67 -16.70 -3.70
CA ASP A 9 -0.75 -16.82 -4.02
C ASP A 9 -1.64 -16.20 -2.94
N GLN A 10 -1.11 -15.91 -1.75
CA GLN A 10 -1.84 -15.17 -0.72
C GLN A 10 -1.95 -13.66 -1.04
N LYS A 11 -1.17 -13.17 -1.98
CA LYS A 11 -1.30 -11.81 -2.51
C LYS A 11 -2.52 -11.72 -3.43
N TYR A 12 -3.28 -10.64 -3.29
CA TYR A 12 -4.39 -10.35 -4.19
C TYR A 12 -4.17 -9.03 -4.91
N HIS A 13 -4.21 -9.08 -6.23
CA HIS A 13 -4.08 -7.92 -7.11
C HIS A 13 -5.46 -7.63 -7.72
N MET A 14 -6.02 -6.46 -7.42
CA MET A 14 -7.30 -6.01 -7.93
C MET A 14 -7.11 -4.94 -9.00
N LYS A 15 -7.56 -5.23 -10.21
CA LYS A 15 -7.51 -4.32 -11.35
C LYS A 15 -8.77 -3.46 -11.43
N GLY A 16 -8.62 -2.24 -11.98
CA GLY A 16 -9.75 -1.37 -12.29
C GLY A 16 -10.57 -0.92 -11.07
N LEU A 17 -9.95 -0.85 -9.89
CA LEU A 17 -10.63 -0.49 -8.65
C LEU A 17 -11.09 0.96 -8.63
N ILE A 18 -10.21 1.89 -9.00
CA ILE A 18 -10.46 3.34 -8.96
C ILE A 18 -10.26 3.90 -10.37
N ASN A 19 -11.21 4.71 -10.83
CA ASN A 19 -11.05 5.42 -12.09
C ASN A 19 -10.00 6.53 -12.01
N LYS A 20 -9.45 6.92 -13.16
CA LYS A 20 -8.37 7.90 -13.26
C LYS A 20 -8.75 9.29 -12.70
N ASP A 21 -10.00 9.70 -12.81
CA ASP A 21 -10.43 11.02 -12.34
C ASP A 21 -10.38 11.10 -10.81
N VAL A 22 -10.80 10.05 -10.11
CA VAL A 22 -10.68 9.96 -8.64
C VAL A 22 -9.22 9.89 -8.22
N CYS A 23 -8.39 9.13 -8.93
CA CYS A 23 -6.95 9.10 -8.67
C CYS A 23 -6.34 10.50 -8.81
N ASN A 24 -6.63 11.20 -9.89
CA ASN A 24 -6.16 12.58 -10.13
C ASN A 24 -6.64 13.55 -9.05
N LYS A 25 -7.90 13.41 -8.59
CA LYS A 25 -8.43 14.20 -7.47
C LYS A 25 -7.62 14.00 -6.18
N LEU A 26 -7.24 12.76 -5.87
CA LEU A 26 -6.45 12.45 -4.69
C LEU A 26 -4.99 12.92 -4.80
N ILE A 27 -4.40 12.84 -5.99
CA ILE A 27 -3.06 13.41 -6.26
C ILE A 27 -3.09 14.94 -6.10
N LYS A 28 -4.08 15.60 -6.70
CA LYS A 28 -4.26 17.05 -6.57
C LYS A 28 -4.40 17.45 -5.09
N PHE A 29 -5.24 16.73 -4.34
CA PHE A 29 -5.39 16.93 -2.91
C PHE A 29 -4.05 16.82 -2.16
N TYR A 30 -3.25 15.77 -2.46
CA TYR A 30 -1.91 15.64 -1.88
C TYR A 30 -1.04 16.86 -2.17
N GLU A 31 -0.98 17.32 -3.42
CA GLU A 31 -0.15 18.48 -3.81
C GLU A 31 -0.60 19.79 -3.17
N GLU A 32 -1.90 20.00 -2.99
CA GLU A 32 -2.46 21.13 -2.26
C GLU A 32 -2.09 21.10 -0.76
N LYS A 33 -2.02 19.91 -0.16
CA LYS A 33 -1.72 19.70 1.25
C LYS A 33 -0.25 19.30 1.53
N LYS A 34 0.64 19.40 0.53
CA LYS A 34 2.04 18.98 0.66
C LYS A 34 2.81 19.65 1.82
N HIS A 35 2.39 20.84 2.24
CA HIS A 35 2.96 21.53 3.41
C HIS A 35 2.65 20.83 4.74
N MET A 36 1.70 19.88 4.77
CA MET A 36 1.33 19.05 5.92
C MET A 36 1.96 17.66 5.86
N THR A 37 2.76 17.36 4.82
CA THR A 37 3.45 16.06 4.72
C THR A 37 4.61 16.00 5.70
N THR A 38 4.87 14.80 6.18
CA THR A 38 6.08 14.47 6.93
C THR A 38 6.96 13.56 6.09
N PRO A 39 8.30 13.66 6.18
CA PRO A 39 9.16 12.64 5.60
C PRO A 39 8.92 11.32 6.32
N GLU A 40 8.64 10.25 5.59
CA GLU A 40 8.59 8.91 6.14
C GLU A 40 9.98 8.29 6.01
N GLU A 41 10.59 7.98 7.14
CA GLU A 41 11.87 7.30 7.18
C GLU A 41 11.61 5.80 6.99
N SER A 42 12.09 5.23 5.87
CA SER A 42 12.14 3.79 5.74
C SER A 42 13.20 3.23 6.67
N TYR A 43 12.77 2.67 7.78
CA TYR A 43 13.53 1.93 8.79
C TYR A 43 14.78 2.58 9.40
N LYS A 44 14.72 2.82 10.72
CA LYS A 44 15.91 2.97 11.56
C LYS A 44 16.56 1.60 11.77
N PHE A 45 17.57 1.25 11.00
CA PHE A 45 18.47 0.18 11.41
C PHE A 45 19.16 0.58 12.71
N LYS A 46 19.40 -0.38 13.63
CA LYS A 46 19.98 -0.22 14.97
C LYS A 46 21.36 0.44 15.04
N GLU A 47 21.95 0.88 13.94
CA GLU A 47 23.33 1.43 13.89
C GLU A 47 23.42 2.94 13.68
N GLY A 48 22.35 3.70 13.92
CA GLY A 48 22.43 5.17 13.92
C GLY A 48 22.68 5.84 12.57
N LYS A 49 22.72 5.11 11.46
CA LYS A 49 22.77 5.70 10.12
C LYS A 49 21.39 6.13 9.69
N LYS A 50 21.17 7.44 9.54
CA LYS A 50 20.02 7.98 8.83
C LYS A 50 19.98 7.34 7.43
N MET A 51 18.93 6.62 7.12
CA MET A 51 18.70 6.19 5.76
C MET A 51 18.12 7.38 4.99
N GLU A 52 18.71 7.70 3.84
CA GLU A 52 18.39 8.88 3.02
C GLU A 52 17.09 8.75 2.21
N ASP A 53 16.28 7.72 2.44
CA ASP A 53 15.08 7.44 1.66
C ASP A 53 13.85 8.11 2.30
N ASN A 54 13.88 9.44 2.34
CA ASN A 54 12.74 10.22 2.80
C ASN A 54 11.78 10.47 1.65
N PHE A 55 10.65 9.79 1.64
CA PHE A 55 9.55 10.09 0.72
C PHE A 55 8.41 10.84 1.44
N GLY A 56 7.61 11.58 0.67
CA GLY A 56 6.55 12.40 1.24
C GLY A 56 5.37 11.56 1.74
N CYS A 57 4.95 11.76 2.99
CA CYS A 57 3.82 11.08 3.59
C CYS A 57 2.76 12.07 4.06
N LEU A 58 1.57 12.01 3.49
CA LEU A 58 0.37 12.70 3.98
C LEU A 58 -0.50 11.70 4.73
N ASN A 59 -0.46 11.75 6.07
CA ASN A 59 -1.22 10.82 6.91
C ASN A 59 -2.68 11.23 7.03
N ILE A 60 -3.54 10.65 6.20
CA ILE A 60 -4.95 10.97 6.13
C ILE A 60 -5.69 10.56 7.41
N SER A 61 -5.32 9.44 8.03
CA SER A 61 -5.95 8.98 9.27
C SER A 61 -5.74 9.95 10.44
N LEU A 62 -4.55 10.53 10.55
CA LEU A 62 -4.24 11.49 11.61
C LEU A 62 -4.87 12.86 11.36
N LEU A 63 -5.06 13.21 10.09
CA LEU A 63 -5.53 14.54 9.67
C LEU A 63 -7.03 14.57 9.32
N LYS A 64 -7.75 13.45 9.44
CA LYS A 64 -9.15 13.30 8.98
C LYS A 64 -10.12 14.32 9.57
N ASP A 65 -9.84 14.81 10.78
CA ASP A 65 -10.71 15.79 11.47
C ASP A 65 -10.36 17.24 11.12
N ASN A 66 -9.30 17.46 10.31
CA ASN A 66 -8.94 18.78 9.82
C ASN A 66 -9.81 19.17 8.62
N GLU A 67 -9.98 20.48 8.42
CA GLU A 67 -10.76 21.03 7.32
C GLU A 67 -10.26 20.53 5.96
N GLY A 68 -11.20 20.00 5.17
CA GLY A 68 -10.96 19.48 3.82
C GLY A 68 -10.43 18.05 3.75
N PHE A 69 -10.17 17.37 4.89
CA PHE A 69 -9.67 15.98 4.89
C PHE A 69 -10.78 14.93 4.92
N GLN A 70 -11.97 15.28 5.37
CA GLN A 70 -13.09 14.34 5.55
C GLN A 70 -13.44 13.63 4.22
N GLU A 71 -13.64 14.40 3.16
CA GLU A 71 -14.04 13.84 1.86
C GLU A 71 -12.97 12.87 1.29
N PRO A 72 -11.68 13.24 1.19
CA PRO A 72 -10.63 12.31 0.76
C PRO A 72 -10.54 11.05 1.64
N TYR A 73 -10.68 11.20 2.97
CA TYR A 73 -10.69 10.05 3.88
C TYR A 73 -11.82 9.08 3.56
N GLU A 74 -13.05 9.55 3.40
CA GLU A 74 -14.22 8.71 3.08
C GLU A 74 -14.10 8.06 1.69
N ILE A 75 -13.60 8.80 0.70
CA ILE A 75 -13.31 8.24 -0.62
C ILE A 75 -12.35 7.06 -0.51
N ILE A 76 -11.21 7.25 0.16
CA ILE A 76 -10.21 6.21 0.33
C ILE A 76 -10.80 5.02 1.10
N LEU A 77 -11.45 5.27 2.22
CA LEU A 77 -12.04 4.23 3.07
C LEU A 77 -13.04 3.35 2.31
N LYS A 78 -13.85 3.94 1.42
CA LYS A 78 -14.76 3.21 0.53
C LYS A 78 -14.00 2.18 -0.32
N TYR A 79 -12.92 2.59 -0.97
CA TYR A 79 -12.15 1.69 -1.85
C TYR A 79 -11.37 0.63 -1.06
N LEU A 80 -10.83 0.97 0.11
CA LEU A 80 -10.20 -0.01 0.99
C LEU A 80 -11.18 -1.13 1.39
N ARG A 81 -12.43 -0.79 1.71
CA ARG A 81 -13.48 -1.77 2.02
C ARG A 81 -13.79 -2.69 0.84
N ILE A 82 -13.83 -2.15 -0.37
CA ILE A 82 -14.04 -2.96 -1.59
C ILE A 82 -12.91 -3.97 -1.76
N VAL A 83 -11.65 -3.55 -1.61
CA VAL A 83 -10.49 -4.46 -1.71
C VAL A 83 -10.56 -5.55 -0.64
N LEU A 84 -10.84 -5.20 0.62
CA LEU A 84 -10.95 -6.16 1.71
C LEU A 84 -12.03 -7.22 1.45
N THR A 85 -13.21 -6.79 1.01
CA THR A 85 -14.32 -7.72 0.69
C THR A 85 -13.92 -8.67 -0.44
N ASN A 86 -13.29 -8.17 -1.51
CA ASN A 86 -12.85 -9.00 -2.62
C ASN A 86 -11.70 -9.94 -2.24
N TYR A 87 -10.81 -9.50 -1.38
CA TYR A 87 -9.75 -10.35 -0.85
C TYR A 87 -10.30 -11.51 -0.02
N GLU A 88 -11.31 -11.25 0.81
CA GLU A 88 -12.01 -12.31 1.54
C GLU A 88 -12.64 -13.35 0.60
N VAL A 89 -13.33 -12.90 -0.44
CA VAL A 89 -13.90 -13.78 -1.46
C VAL A 89 -12.79 -14.58 -2.15
N TYR A 90 -11.69 -13.92 -2.51
CA TYR A 90 -10.53 -14.58 -3.14
C TYR A 90 -9.97 -15.70 -2.27
N ILE A 91 -9.68 -15.42 -0.98
CA ILE A 91 -9.17 -16.44 -0.06
C ILE A 91 -10.12 -17.64 0.02
N ARG A 92 -11.41 -17.39 0.22
CA ARG A 92 -12.41 -18.44 0.33
C ARG A 92 -12.59 -19.27 -0.94
N THR A 93 -12.50 -18.65 -2.10
CA THR A 93 -12.76 -19.33 -3.37
C THR A 93 -11.53 -19.99 -3.97
N LYS A 94 -10.34 -19.48 -3.70
CA LYS A 94 -9.11 -19.90 -4.36
C LYS A 94 -8.12 -20.61 -3.45
N LEU A 95 -8.02 -20.19 -2.19
CA LEU A 95 -6.95 -20.68 -1.31
C LEU A 95 -7.48 -21.61 -0.21
N CYS A 96 -8.52 -21.21 0.51
CA CYS A 96 -9.00 -21.94 1.68
C CYS A 96 -10.52 -21.84 1.84
N PRO A 97 -11.32 -22.76 1.29
CA PRO A 97 -12.79 -22.73 1.38
C PRO A 97 -13.34 -22.76 2.81
N THR A 98 -12.59 -23.33 3.74
CA THR A 98 -12.97 -23.40 5.17
C THR A 98 -12.62 -22.13 5.95
N PHE A 99 -11.96 -21.17 5.34
CA PHE A 99 -11.60 -19.90 5.95
C PHE A 99 -12.86 -19.12 6.35
N LYS A 100 -13.08 -18.92 7.65
CA LYS A 100 -14.33 -18.34 8.16
C LYS A 100 -14.28 -16.83 8.38
N ASN A 101 -13.11 -16.28 8.73
CA ASN A 101 -12.96 -14.87 9.06
C ASN A 101 -11.65 -14.31 8.53
N ILE A 102 -11.71 -13.12 7.92
CA ILE A 102 -10.53 -12.28 7.74
C ILE A 102 -10.23 -11.61 9.08
N PHE A 103 -9.01 -11.83 9.57
CA PHE A 103 -8.52 -11.14 10.76
C PHE A 103 -8.06 -9.70 10.48
N MET A 104 -8.48 -9.14 9.35
CA MET A 104 -8.14 -7.78 8.90
C MET A 104 -9.39 -6.90 8.94
N THR A 105 -9.87 -6.60 10.13
CA THR A 105 -11.18 -5.93 10.32
C THR A 105 -11.06 -4.41 10.40
N LYS A 106 -9.87 -3.89 10.63
CA LYS A 106 -9.62 -2.44 10.79
C LYS A 106 -8.51 -1.98 9.86
N THR A 107 -8.73 -0.82 9.26
CA THR A 107 -7.67 -0.08 8.56
C THR A 107 -6.98 0.86 9.53
N ASP A 108 -5.66 0.93 9.46
CA ASP A 108 -4.86 1.81 10.28
C ASP A 108 -3.81 2.53 9.43
N ASN A 109 -3.46 3.75 9.85
CA ASN A 109 -2.41 4.52 9.24
C ASN A 109 -2.62 4.71 7.72
N ILE A 110 -3.83 5.15 7.31
CA ILE A 110 -4.13 5.46 5.91
C ILE A 110 -3.31 6.68 5.49
N ARG A 111 -2.49 6.51 4.45
CA ARG A 111 -1.55 7.53 3.98
C ARG A 111 -1.62 7.66 2.46
N ILE A 112 -1.41 8.88 1.97
CA ILE A 112 -1.01 9.09 0.57
C ILE A 112 0.50 9.34 0.59
N LEU A 113 1.24 8.53 -0.17
CA LEU A 113 2.70 8.59 -0.27
C LEU A 113 3.10 9.10 -1.66
N LYS A 114 4.14 9.92 -1.70
CA LYS A 114 4.78 10.39 -2.94
C LYS A 114 6.23 9.98 -2.95
N TYR A 115 6.65 9.37 -4.03
CA TYR A 115 8.04 9.01 -4.30
C TYR A 115 8.54 9.83 -5.49
N ASP A 116 9.51 10.70 -5.25
CA ASP A 116 10.23 11.42 -6.29
C ASP A 116 11.39 10.56 -6.85
N VAL A 117 12.05 11.03 -7.91
CA VAL A 117 13.18 10.31 -8.53
C VAL A 117 14.25 9.97 -7.50
N GLY A 118 14.69 8.71 -7.50
CA GLY A 118 15.66 8.13 -6.55
C GLY A 118 15.05 7.58 -5.28
N GLN A 119 13.78 7.85 -4.97
CA GLN A 119 13.13 7.40 -3.75
C GLN A 119 12.49 6.01 -3.91
N CYS A 120 12.53 5.23 -2.84
CA CYS A 120 11.98 3.87 -2.76
C CYS A 120 11.68 3.49 -1.31
N ILE A 121 10.99 2.38 -1.11
CA ILE A 121 10.95 1.69 0.19
C ILE A 121 11.97 0.54 0.15
N LYS A 122 12.88 0.48 1.12
CA LYS A 122 13.82 -0.63 1.29
C LYS A 122 13.09 -1.90 1.70
N ASP A 123 13.73 -3.05 1.45
CA ASP A 123 13.18 -4.34 1.84
C ASP A 123 12.96 -4.42 3.35
N HIS A 124 11.73 -4.76 3.72
CA HIS A 124 11.28 -4.89 5.09
C HIS A 124 10.07 -5.83 5.16
N SER A 125 9.65 -6.17 6.36
CA SER A 125 8.35 -6.79 6.63
C SER A 125 7.51 -5.88 7.48
N ASP A 126 6.20 -5.88 7.27
CA ASP A 126 5.23 -5.09 8.03
C ASP A 126 4.83 -5.75 9.36
N VAL A 127 5.73 -6.54 9.93
CA VAL A 127 5.46 -7.26 11.18
C VAL A 127 5.23 -6.31 12.34
N GLY A 128 4.05 -6.41 12.94
CA GLY A 128 3.70 -5.68 14.15
C GLY A 128 2.75 -6.50 15.02
N GLN A 129 2.63 -6.16 16.30
CA GLN A 129 1.79 -6.92 17.25
C GLN A 129 0.34 -7.10 16.76
N THR A 130 -0.19 -6.12 16.04
CA THR A 130 -1.58 -6.10 15.56
C THR A 130 -1.71 -6.06 14.04
N ILE A 131 -0.62 -5.87 13.29
CA ILE A 131 -0.66 -5.83 11.82
C ILE A 131 -0.85 -7.26 11.29
N ARG A 132 -1.82 -7.41 10.38
CA ARG A 132 -2.15 -8.68 9.72
C ARG A 132 -1.97 -8.63 8.21
N GLY A 133 -1.84 -7.44 7.65
CA GLY A 133 -1.62 -7.25 6.23
C GLY A 133 -1.36 -5.81 5.87
N SER A 134 -0.97 -5.62 4.63
CA SER A 134 -0.76 -4.31 4.03
C SER A 134 -1.54 -4.20 2.73
N LEU A 135 -2.06 -3.01 2.49
CA LEU A 135 -2.81 -2.69 1.29
C LEU A 135 -2.22 -1.43 0.66
N THR A 136 -2.01 -1.50 -0.64
CA THR A 136 -1.59 -0.35 -1.45
C THR A 136 -2.52 -0.17 -2.64
N ILE A 137 -2.77 1.08 -3.02
CA ILE A 137 -3.47 1.46 -4.26
C ILE A 137 -2.58 2.42 -5.01
N ASN A 138 -2.28 2.14 -6.28
CA ASN A 138 -1.48 3.02 -7.12
C ASN A 138 -2.36 4.13 -7.72
N LEU A 139 -1.95 5.39 -7.61
CA LEU A 139 -2.74 6.53 -8.05
C LEU A 139 -2.38 7.03 -9.45
N ASN A 140 -1.17 6.71 -9.95
CA ASN A 140 -0.72 7.06 -11.29
C ASN A 140 0.20 5.99 -11.88
N ASP A 141 0.44 6.04 -13.17
CA ASP A 141 1.35 5.15 -13.90
C ASP A 141 2.20 5.90 -14.96
N ASP A 142 2.26 7.22 -14.86
CA ASP A 142 3.05 8.11 -15.69
C ASP A 142 4.46 8.38 -15.14
N TYR A 143 5.06 7.35 -14.52
CA TYR A 143 6.42 7.33 -13.99
C TYR A 143 7.17 6.07 -14.49
N GLU A 144 8.49 6.04 -14.30
CA GLU A 144 9.34 4.88 -14.61
C GLU A 144 10.06 4.41 -13.33
N GLY A 145 10.30 3.11 -13.21
CA GLY A 145 10.79 2.48 -11.97
C GLY A 145 9.69 2.30 -10.94
N GLY A 146 10.04 2.18 -9.67
CA GLY A 146 9.07 2.11 -8.56
C GLY A 146 8.28 0.81 -8.46
N GLU A 147 8.70 -0.27 -9.17
CA GLU A 147 8.07 -1.58 -9.11
C GLU A 147 8.08 -2.13 -7.68
N PHE A 148 6.97 -2.73 -7.26
CA PHE A 148 6.99 -3.58 -6.07
C PHE A 148 7.86 -4.79 -6.29
N ARG A 149 8.63 -5.15 -5.25
CA ARG A 149 9.40 -6.39 -5.20
C ARG A 149 9.12 -7.14 -3.91
N PHE A 150 9.08 -8.46 -4.01
CA PHE A 150 8.88 -9.38 -2.90
C PHE A 150 10.00 -10.41 -2.88
N PHE A 151 10.31 -10.95 -1.69
CA PHE A 151 11.24 -12.06 -1.50
C PHE A 151 12.60 -11.78 -2.16
N ASP A 152 13.26 -10.69 -1.76
CA ASP A 152 14.56 -10.26 -2.31
C ASP A 152 14.54 -10.04 -3.84
N GLY A 153 13.40 -9.60 -4.38
CA GLY A 153 13.23 -9.29 -5.80
C GLY A 153 12.95 -10.51 -6.69
N GLN A 154 12.68 -11.69 -6.11
CA GLN A 154 12.27 -12.87 -6.88
C GLN A 154 10.92 -12.68 -7.57
N GLU A 155 10.04 -11.84 -6.99
CA GLU A 155 8.77 -11.45 -7.58
C GLU A 155 8.71 -9.92 -7.70
N LYS A 156 8.38 -9.43 -8.89
CA LYS A 156 8.17 -8.00 -9.18
C LYS A 156 6.79 -7.76 -9.74
N LEU A 157 6.20 -6.63 -9.38
CA LEU A 157 4.87 -6.25 -9.81
C LEU A 157 4.77 -4.75 -10.02
N ASN A 158 4.22 -4.36 -11.19
CA ASN A 158 3.73 -3.01 -11.45
C ASN A 158 2.24 -2.95 -11.24
N LEU A 159 1.77 -1.87 -10.61
CA LEU A 159 0.37 -1.51 -10.52
C LEU A 159 0.11 -0.34 -11.47
N SER A 160 -0.90 -0.49 -12.31
CA SER A 160 -1.42 0.61 -13.12
C SER A 160 -2.25 1.59 -12.28
N THR A 161 -2.62 2.73 -12.87
CA THR A 161 -3.48 3.72 -12.21
C THR A 161 -4.77 3.09 -11.71
N GLY A 162 -5.08 3.27 -10.42
CA GLY A 162 -6.30 2.76 -9.76
C GLY A 162 -6.30 1.28 -9.46
N GLU A 163 -5.19 0.56 -9.63
CA GLU A 163 -5.06 -0.83 -9.21
C GLU A 163 -4.62 -0.93 -7.75
N ALA A 164 -5.06 -1.99 -7.09
CA ALA A 164 -4.75 -2.26 -5.69
C ALA A 164 -4.09 -3.61 -5.51
N MET A 165 -3.26 -3.69 -4.47
CA MET A 165 -2.66 -4.93 -4.01
C MET A 165 -2.81 -5.04 -2.50
N ILE A 166 -3.15 -6.24 -2.03
CA ILE A 166 -3.19 -6.61 -0.62
C ILE A 166 -2.38 -7.89 -0.41
N PHE A 167 -1.61 -7.95 0.66
CA PHE A 167 -0.78 -9.09 1.03
C PHE A 167 -0.65 -9.21 2.55
N PRO A 168 -0.32 -10.41 3.08
CA PRO A 168 -0.14 -10.62 4.51
C PRO A 168 1.01 -9.81 5.10
N GLY A 169 0.88 -9.39 6.38
CA GLY A 169 1.91 -8.71 7.15
C GLY A 169 2.81 -9.66 7.96
N GLU A 170 3.04 -10.87 7.47
CA GLU A 170 3.83 -11.91 8.16
C GLU A 170 5.34 -11.75 7.90
N PRO A 171 6.21 -12.31 8.77
CA PRO A 171 7.67 -12.13 8.66
C PRO A 171 8.28 -12.54 7.31
N LEU A 172 7.70 -13.54 6.66
CA LEU A 172 8.19 -14.01 5.35
C LEU A 172 7.83 -13.10 4.18
N TRP A 173 6.93 -12.14 4.39
CA TRP A 173 6.51 -11.18 3.36
C TRP A 173 7.47 -9.99 3.29
N ILE A 174 8.76 -10.28 3.03
CA ILE A 174 9.76 -9.25 2.77
C ILE A 174 9.42 -8.58 1.45
N HIS A 175 9.29 -7.26 1.49
CA HIS A 175 8.94 -6.46 0.32
C HIS A 175 9.55 -5.07 0.38
N GLY A 176 9.64 -4.46 -0.79
CA GLY A 176 10.12 -3.10 -1.00
C GLY A 176 9.69 -2.59 -2.36
N THR A 177 10.29 -1.49 -2.80
CA THR A 177 10.11 -1.00 -4.16
C THR A 177 11.46 -0.68 -4.80
N GLU A 178 11.52 -0.79 -6.13
CA GLU A 178 12.63 -0.21 -6.87
C GLU A 178 12.59 1.33 -6.79
N PRO A 179 13.72 2.01 -6.95
CA PRO A 179 13.73 3.47 -7.03
C PRO A 179 12.92 3.96 -8.23
N VAL A 180 12.20 5.07 -8.04
CA VAL A 180 11.60 5.82 -9.16
C VAL A 180 12.74 6.40 -9.99
N THR A 181 12.73 6.20 -11.30
CA THR A 181 13.78 6.68 -12.22
C THR A 181 13.36 7.91 -13.04
N LYS A 182 12.04 8.11 -13.20
CA LYS A 182 11.48 9.27 -13.88
C LYS A 182 10.06 9.58 -13.40
N GLY A 183 9.71 10.84 -13.33
CA GLY A 183 8.40 11.27 -12.84
C GLY A 183 8.26 11.22 -11.34
N ALA A 184 7.03 11.07 -10.85
CA ALA A 184 6.72 10.87 -9.42
C ALA A 184 5.62 9.82 -9.29
N ARG A 185 5.79 8.91 -8.33
CA ARG A 185 4.82 7.86 -8.03
C ARG A 185 3.98 8.26 -6.82
N TYR A 186 2.66 8.12 -6.94
CA TYR A 186 1.71 8.35 -5.85
C TYR A 186 0.97 7.08 -5.50
N THR A 187 0.87 6.77 -4.20
CA THR A 187 0.15 5.60 -3.72
C THR A 187 -0.67 5.91 -2.47
N ILE A 188 -1.77 5.18 -2.28
CA ILE A 188 -2.41 5.06 -0.98
C ILE A 188 -1.86 3.80 -0.32
N ASN A 189 -1.44 3.91 0.94
CA ASN A 189 -1.00 2.78 1.74
C ASN A 189 -1.74 2.76 3.07
N CYS A 190 -2.08 1.56 3.54
CA CYS A 190 -2.58 1.38 4.90
C CYS A 190 -2.18 0.02 5.46
N PHE A 191 -2.06 -0.05 6.78
CA PHE A 191 -1.97 -1.30 7.49
C PHE A 191 -3.35 -1.85 7.82
N LEU A 192 -3.44 -3.16 7.84
CA LEU A 192 -4.65 -3.90 8.17
C LEU A 192 -4.43 -4.58 9.52
N LYS A 193 -5.34 -4.33 10.45
CA LYS A 193 -5.28 -4.84 11.83
C LYS A 193 -6.48 -5.73 12.13
N GLN A 194 -6.32 -6.52 13.17
CA GLN A 194 -7.41 -7.28 13.77
C GLN A 194 -8.34 -6.37 14.58
#